data_aafff834b84a355658bbcea3ab7a5dc9
#
_entry.id   aafff834b84a355658bbcea3ab7a5dc9
#
_cell.length_a   1.000
_cell.length_b   1.000
_cell.length_c   1.000
_cell.angle_alpha   90.00
_cell.angle_beta   90.00
_cell.angle_gamma   90.00
#
_symmetry.space_group_name_H-M   'P 1'
#
loop_
_entity.id
_entity.type
_entity.pdbx_description
1 polymer ?
#
loop_
_entity_poly.entity_id
_entity_poly.type
_entity_poly.pdbx_seq_one_letter_code
_entity_poly.pdbx_strand_id
1 'polypeptide(L)'
;MVIFLRKAKLFLINGVILTSTSLLMRGLSLVFNIYIANMVGSETIGIFSLIMSVYSFAITVATSGLGVSCTCIVSEEFAKDNHINGLKAVRTCNLFALLLGIIAGILIILISPFISHYWLKDSVSNLPLYAIALGLPFISISSVIGGYFSSVSKSYKSAISQVFELSIKMIFTIIFLHFTISKGVEAICLSLILADVISELFSFTLNCIMYVFDKRKYCQTRNMPIQMKKRIISIAFPIAVTSFIRSGLSSLKQFLIPLRLELSGLTYSIAVSQYGLISGMVMPILLFANVFISSFSGLLVP
;
A
#
# COMPACT_ATOMS: atom_id res chain seq x y z
N MET A 1 20.04 22.90 -25.67
CA MET A 1 20.40 23.32 -24.28
C MET A 1 19.20 23.81 -23.48
N VAL A 2 18.43 24.79 -23.92
CA VAL A 2 17.28 25.35 -23.19
C VAL A 2 16.18 24.32 -22.89
N ILE A 3 15.83 23.45 -23.85
CA ILE A 3 14.80 22.39 -23.66
C ILE A 3 15.26 21.35 -22.63
N PHE A 4 16.54 21.02 -22.61
CA PHE A 4 17.12 20.07 -21.65
C PHE A 4 17.10 20.65 -20.22
N LEU A 5 17.50 21.91 -20.06
CA LEU A 5 17.45 22.64 -18.79
C LEU A 5 16.01 22.78 -18.25
N ARG A 6 15.03 23.01 -19.13
CA ARG A 6 13.61 23.08 -18.75
C ARG A 6 13.05 21.72 -18.28
N LYS A 7 13.45 20.63 -18.96
CA LYS A 7 13.05 19.26 -18.54
C LYS A 7 13.71 18.87 -17.22
N ALA A 8 15.00 19.18 -17.02
CA ALA A 8 15.72 18.93 -15.77
C ALA A 8 15.11 19.73 -14.61
N LYS A 9 14.78 21.00 -14.82
CA LYS A 9 14.09 21.83 -13.80
C LYS A 9 12.72 21.27 -13.41
N LEU A 10 11.92 20.82 -14.38
CA LEU A 10 10.63 20.19 -14.12
C LEU A 10 10.79 18.88 -13.35
N PHE A 11 11.79 18.07 -13.68
CA PHE A 11 12.10 16.83 -12.97
C PHE A 11 12.50 17.09 -11.51
N LEU A 12 13.37 18.06 -11.27
CA LEU A 12 13.78 18.46 -9.92
C LEU A 12 12.59 18.99 -9.10
N ILE A 13 11.77 19.87 -9.67
CA ILE A 13 10.58 20.39 -8.99
C ILE A 13 9.62 19.27 -8.62
N ASN A 14 9.34 18.33 -9.54
CA ASN A 14 8.49 17.18 -9.26
C ASN A 14 9.10 16.27 -8.18
N GLY A 15 10.40 16.04 -8.20
CA GLY A 15 11.12 15.30 -7.17
C GLY A 15 11.01 15.95 -5.79
N VAL A 16 11.23 17.26 -5.69
CA VAL A 16 11.09 18.03 -4.44
C VAL A 16 9.65 17.99 -3.92
N ILE A 17 8.65 18.19 -4.79
CA ILE A 17 7.24 18.12 -4.40
C ILE A 17 6.89 16.74 -3.85
N LEU A 18 7.29 15.66 -4.54
CA LEU A 18 7.03 14.29 -4.10
C LEU A 18 7.70 13.98 -2.76
N THR A 19 8.96 14.39 -2.59
CA THR A 19 9.70 14.17 -1.35
C THR A 19 9.07 14.94 -0.19
N SER A 20 8.75 16.21 -0.38
CA SER A 20 8.09 17.03 0.63
C SER A 20 6.72 16.49 1.01
N THR A 21 5.92 16.09 0.02
CA THR A 21 4.60 15.45 0.26
C THR A 21 4.76 14.16 1.05
N SER A 22 5.71 13.29 0.68
CA SER A 22 5.97 12.03 1.39
C SER A 22 6.40 12.26 2.84
N LEU A 23 7.24 13.26 3.10
CA LEU A 23 7.65 13.63 4.46
C LEU A 23 6.48 14.12 5.31
N LEU A 24 5.68 15.04 4.77
CA LEU A 24 4.48 15.56 5.44
C LEU A 24 3.49 14.42 5.75
N MET A 25 3.24 13.53 4.79
CA MET A 25 2.34 12.40 4.95
C MET A 25 2.81 11.44 6.03
N ARG A 26 4.10 11.15 6.08
CA ARG A 26 4.67 10.28 7.12
C ARG A 26 4.63 10.91 8.51
N GLY A 27 4.92 12.23 8.59
CA GLY A 27 4.78 12.97 9.85
C GLY A 27 3.34 12.97 10.36
N LEU A 28 2.39 13.24 9.47
CA LEU A 28 0.97 13.23 9.79
C LEU A 28 0.48 11.84 10.22
N SER A 29 0.89 10.79 9.48
CA SER A 29 0.60 9.40 9.83
C SER A 29 1.17 8.99 11.19
N LEU A 30 2.38 9.46 11.52
CA LEU A 30 3.02 9.18 12.81
C LEU A 30 2.21 9.81 13.95
N VAL A 31 1.88 11.09 13.85
CA VAL A 31 1.07 11.79 14.86
C VAL A 31 -0.29 11.11 15.03
N PHE A 32 -0.92 10.73 13.91
CA PHE A 32 -2.20 10.04 13.92
C PHE A 32 -2.11 8.65 14.55
N ASN A 33 -1.07 7.87 14.27
CA ASN A 33 -0.87 6.56 14.89
C ASN A 33 -0.67 6.66 16.41
N ILE A 34 0.08 7.67 16.88
CA ILE A 34 0.23 7.94 18.32
C ILE A 34 -1.11 8.32 18.96
N TYR A 35 -1.90 9.14 18.28
CA TYR A 35 -3.23 9.53 18.73
C TYR A 35 -4.14 8.30 18.89
N ILE A 36 -4.19 7.42 17.88
CA ILE A 36 -4.97 6.17 17.94
C ILE A 36 -4.47 5.29 19.08
N ALA A 37 -3.15 5.10 19.20
CA ALA A 37 -2.57 4.24 20.22
C ALA A 37 -2.92 4.69 21.64
N ASN A 38 -2.97 6.00 21.89
CA ASN A 38 -3.39 6.55 23.18
C ASN A 38 -4.88 6.36 23.43
N MET A 39 -5.73 6.33 22.41
CA MET A 39 -7.18 6.13 22.56
C MET A 39 -7.57 4.69 22.79
N VAL A 40 -6.96 3.75 22.06
CA VAL A 40 -7.42 2.35 22.01
C VAL A 40 -6.60 1.40 22.91
N GLY A 41 -5.46 1.87 23.40
CA GLY A 41 -4.56 1.10 24.27
C GLY A 41 -3.59 0.18 23.51
N SER A 42 -2.54 -0.24 24.22
CA SER A 42 -1.41 -0.98 23.64
C SER A 42 -1.76 -2.38 23.17
N GLU A 43 -2.66 -3.09 23.88
CA GLU A 43 -3.10 -4.43 23.50
C GLU A 43 -3.84 -4.42 22.14
N THR A 44 -4.80 -3.49 22.00
CA THR A 44 -5.56 -3.33 20.76
C THR A 44 -4.65 -2.98 19.58
N ILE A 45 -3.68 -2.08 19.79
CA ILE A 45 -2.69 -1.72 18.77
C ILE A 45 -1.80 -2.91 18.42
N GLY A 46 -1.45 -3.75 19.38
CA GLY A 46 -0.69 -4.98 19.14
C GLY A 46 -1.43 -5.94 18.21
N ILE A 47 -2.70 -6.23 18.50
CA ILE A 47 -3.57 -7.07 17.68
C ILE A 47 -3.74 -6.44 16.28
N PHE A 48 -4.05 -5.16 16.21
CA PHE A 48 -4.18 -4.44 14.94
C PHE A 48 -2.88 -4.52 14.11
N SER A 49 -1.71 -4.37 14.75
CA SER A 49 -0.41 -4.48 14.05
C SER A 49 -0.17 -5.88 13.49
N LEU A 50 -0.60 -6.94 14.19
CA LEU A 50 -0.54 -8.32 13.66
C LEU A 50 -1.44 -8.48 12.44
N ILE A 51 -2.67 -7.99 12.47
CA ILE A 51 -3.59 -8.02 11.33
C ILE A 51 -2.99 -7.23 10.15
N MET A 52 -2.43 -6.06 10.41
CA MET A 52 -1.78 -5.22 9.39
C MET A 52 -0.53 -5.87 8.78
N SER A 53 0.14 -6.78 9.51
CA SER A 53 1.25 -7.56 8.94
C SER A 53 0.78 -8.57 7.88
N VAL A 54 -0.36 -9.22 8.13
CA VAL A 54 -1.04 -10.10 7.14
C VAL A 54 -1.48 -9.27 5.93
N TYR A 55 -2.10 -8.12 6.18
CA TYR A 55 -2.55 -7.20 5.13
C TYR A 55 -1.39 -6.72 4.25
N SER A 56 -0.28 -6.32 4.85
CA SER A 56 0.92 -5.90 4.11
C SER A 56 1.48 -7.01 3.21
N PHE A 57 1.49 -8.25 3.70
CA PHE A 57 1.86 -9.41 2.89
C PHE A 57 0.87 -9.64 1.74
N ALA A 58 -0.43 -9.58 2.02
CA ALA A 58 -1.49 -9.74 1.02
C ALA A 58 -1.42 -8.66 -0.08
N ILE A 59 -1.19 -7.39 0.28
CA ILE A 59 -0.94 -6.30 -0.68
C ILE A 59 0.26 -6.63 -1.57
N THR A 60 1.35 -7.13 -0.99
CA THR A 60 2.54 -7.50 -1.75
C THR A 60 2.22 -8.60 -2.77
N VAL A 61 1.42 -9.61 -2.39
CA VAL A 61 0.95 -10.66 -3.32
C VAL A 61 0.05 -10.08 -4.40
N ALA A 62 -0.91 -9.23 -4.04
CA ALA A 62 -1.87 -8.63 -4.95
C ALA A 62 -1.23 -7.70 -5.99
N THR A 63 -0.22 -6.92 -5.58
CA THR A 63 0.45 -5.97 -6.47
C THR A 63 1.57 -6.60 -7.30
N SER A 64 2.27 -7.62 -6.78
CA SER A 64 3.26 -8.48 -7.45
C SER A 64 4.20 -7.78 -8.44
N GLY A 65 4.69 -6.59 -8.10
CA GLY A 65 5.59 -5.81 -8.97
C GLY A 65 4.95 -5.27 -10.27
N LEU A 66 3.61 -5.39 -10.42
CA LEU A 66 2.88 -4.94 -11.62
C LEU A 66 2.96 -3.43 -11.83
N GLY A 67 2.95 -2.66 -10.73
CA GLY A 67 3.12 -1.20 -10.80
C GLY A 67 4.46 -0.81 -11.42
N VAL A 68 5.56 -1.45 -10.99
CA VAL A 68 6.90 -1.21 -11.55
C VAL A 68 6.98 -1.67 -13.00
N SER A 69 6.44 -2.85 -13.33
CA SER A 69 6.40 -3.35 -14.70
C SER A 69 5.63 -2.41 -15.64
N CYS A 70 4.50 -1.87 -15.16
CA CYS A 70 3.74 -0.86 -15.88
C CYS A 70 4.58 0.39 -16.11
N THR A 71 5.26 0.90 -15.08
CA THR A 71 6.15 2.07 -15.20
C THR A 71 7.22 1.86 -16.26
N CYS A 72 7.94 0.73 -16.21
CA CYS A 72 9.02 0.43 -17.16
C CYS A 72 8.51 0.35 -18.61
N ILE A 73 7.46 -0.44 -18.86
CA ILE A 73 6.96 -0.67 -20.21
C ILE A 73 6.33 0.60 -20.80
N VAL A 74 5.52 1.31 -20.00
CA VAL A 74 4.87 2.54 -20.47
C VAL A 74 5.90 3.64 -20.73
N SER A 75 6.90 3.82 -19.86
CA SER A 75 7.97 4.81 -20.08
C SER A 75 8.73 4.54 -21.39
N GLU A 76 9.03 3.27 -21.67
CA GLU A 76 9.74 2.89 -22.90
C GLU A 76 8.88 3.11 -24.16
N GLU A 77 7.60 2.71 -24.14
CA GLU A 77 6.69 2.90 -25.26
C GLU A 77 6.41 4.38 -25.53
N PHE A 78 6.27 5.18 -24.47
CA PHE A 78 6.06 6.63 -24.59
C PHE A 78 7.33 7.35 -25.08
N ALA A 79 8.52 6.87 -24.73
CA ALA A 79 9.77 7.40 -25.26
C ALA A 79 9.95 7.15 -26.77
N LYS A 80 9.26 6.11 -27.30
CA LYS A 80 9.21 5.77 -28.74
C LYS A 80 8.01 6.38 -29.46
N ASP A 81 7.28 7.31 -28.83
CA ASP A 81 6.02 7.90 -29.31
C ASP A 81 4.89 6.88 -29.57
N ASN A 82 5.01 5.65 -29.06
CA ASN A 82 4.04 4.58 -29.20
C ASN A 82 2.98 4.64 -28.05
N HIS A 83 2.27 5.74 -27.92
CA HIS A 83 1.33 5.98 -26.82
C HIS A 83 0.24 4.89 -26.69
N ILE A 84 -0.22 4.32 -27.82
CA ILE A 84 -1.24 3.26 -27.84
C ILE A 84 -0.73 1.98 -27.22
N ASN A 85 0.50 1.58 -27.53
CA ASN A 85 1.08 0.38 -26.93
C ASN A 85 1.30 0.57 -25.44
N GLY A 86 1.68 1.78 -25.00
CA GLY A 86 1.73 2.14 -23.58
C GLY A 86 0.38 2.00 -22.90
N LEU A 87 -0.71 2.52 -23.47
CA LEU A 87 -2.06 2.39 -22.92
C LEU A 87 -2.57 0.93 -22.94
N LYS A 88 -2.19 0.13 -23.93
CA LYS A 88 -2.47 -1.32 -23.94
C LYS A 88 -1.71 -2.05 -22.83
N ALA A 89 -0.45 -1.65 -22.58
CA ALA A 89 0.31 -2.19 -21.43
C ALA A 89 -0.40 -1.92 -20.12
N VAL A 90 -0.87 -0.68 -19.88
CA VAL A 90 -1.67 -0.34 -18.69
C VAL A 90 -2.90 -1.23 -18.57
N ARG A 91 -3.68 -1.40 -19.65
CA ARG A 91 -4.88 -2.24 -19.64
C ARG A 91 -4.56 -3.70 -19.31
N THR A 92 -3.48 -4.24 -19.88
CA THR A 92 -3.05 -5.62 -19.62
C THR A 92 -2.55 -5.77 -18.18
N CYS A 93 -1.75 -4.82 -17.67
CA CYS A 93 -1.32 -4.81 -16.28
C CYS A 93 -2.52 -4.72 -15.32
N ASN A 94 -3.54 -3.90 -15.62
CA ASN A 94 -4.75 -3.81 -14.80
C ASN A 94 -5.54 -5.12 -14.76
N LEU A 95 -5.62 -5.86 -15.88
CA LEU A 95 -6.25 -7.18 -15.88
C LEU A 95 -5.49 -8.18 -15.01
N PHE A 96 -4.15 -8.21 -15.11
CA PHE A 96 -3.33 -9.04 -14.22
C PHE A 96 -3.45 -8.63 -12.76
N ALA A 97 -3.46 -7.32 -12.47
CA ALA A 97 -3.63 -6.78 -11.13
C ALA A 97 -4.99 -7.18 -10.53
N LEU A 98 -6.06 -7.05 -11.30
CA LEU A 98 -7.39 -7.48 -10.87
C LEU A 98 -7.42 -8.98 -10.53
N LEU A 99 -6.87 -9.83 -11.42
CA LEU A 99 -6.80 -11.27 -11.20
C LEU A 99 -6.00 -11.61 -9.94
N LEU A 100 -4.80 -11.05 -9.79
CA LEU A 100 -3.96 -11.29 -8.62
C LEU A 100 -4.58 -10.74 -7.33
N GLY A 101 -5.24 -9.57 -7.39
CA GLY A 101 -5.97 -9.01 -6.27
C GLY A 101 -7.12 -9.89 -5.81
N ILE A 102 -7.89 -10.47 -6.75
CA ILE A 102 -8.97 -11.42 -6.45
C ILE A 102 -8.39 -12.72 -5.87
N ILE A 103 -7.34 -13.28 -6.46
CA ILE A 103 -6.68 -14.50 -5.96
C ILE A 103 -6.15 -14.27 -4.54
N ALA A 104 -5.46 -13.14 -4.29
CA ALA A 104 -4.98 -12.79 -2.96
C ALA A 104 -6.13 -12.63 -1.96
N GLY A 105 -7.24 -12.00 -2.36
CA GLY A 105 -8.44 -11.89 -1.53
C GLY A 105 -9.05 -13.25 -1.17
N ILE A 106 -9.20 -14.15 -2.14
CA ILE A 106 -9.70 -15.52 -1.91
C ILE A 106 -8.75 -16.28 -0.98
N LEU A 107 -7.44 -16.16 -1.17
CA LEU A 107 -6.44 -16.79 -0.31
C LEU A 107 -6.56 -16.31 1.15
N ILE A 108 -6.72 -15.00 1.36
CA ILE A 108 -6.93 -14.45 2.71
C ILE A 108 -8.21 -15.00 3.34
N ILE A 109 -9.32 -15.07 2.60
CA ILE A 109 -10.58 -15.63 3.10
C ILE A 109 -10.41 -17.10 3.50
N LEU A 110 -9.73 -17.90 2.69
CA LEU A 110 -9.50 -19.33 2.96
C LEU A 110 -8.57 -19.56 4.17
N ILE A 111 -7.54 -18.69 4.34
CA ILE A 111 -6.54 -18.82 5.40
C ILE A 111 -7.00 -18.10 6.68
N SER A 112 -8.03 -17.22 6.62
CA SER A 112 -8.46 -16.41 7.76
C SER A 112 -8.81 -17.21 9.01
N PRO A 113 -9.47 -18.40 8.97
CA PRO A 113 -9.72 -19.17 10.18
C PRO A 113 -8.44 -19.66 10.85
N PHE A 114 -7.44 -20.04 10.04
CA PHE A 114 -6.13 -20.46 10.53
C PHE A 114 -5.40 -19.28 11.20
N ILE A 115 -5.42 -18.10 10.57
CA ILE A 115 -4.80 -16.89 11.12
C ILE A 115 -5.47 -16.48 12.42
N SER A 116 -6.81 -16.46 12.48
CA SER A 116 -7.55 -16.10 13.68
C SER A 116 -7.26 -17.05 14.84
N HIS A 117 -7.28 -18.37 14.59
CA HIS A 117 -7.06 -19.36 15.63
C HIS A 117 -5.62 -19.44 16.13
N TYR A 118 -4.65 -19.57 15.21
CA TYR A 118 -3.25 -19.81 15.60
C TYR A 118 -2.45 -18.53 15.86
N TRP A 119 -2.75 -17.43 15.19
CA TRP A 119 -1.96 -16.21 15.28
C TRP A 119 -2.60 -15.15 16.15
N LEU A 120 -3.92 -15.01 16.09
CA LEU A 120 -4.65 -14.05 16.90
C LEU A 120 -5.28 -14.70 18.14
N LYS A 121 -5.14 -16.04 18.29
CA LYS A 121 -5.67 -16.82 19.45
C LYS A 121 -7.13 -16.50 19.75
N ASP A 122 -7.95 -16.41 18.71
CA ASP A 122 -9.37 -16.09 18.78
C ASP A 122 -9.71 -14.77 19.50
N SER A 123 -8.70 -13.88 19.63
CA SER A 123 -8.91 -12.55 20.22
C SER A 123 -9.78 -11.64 19.36
N VAL A 124 -9.90 -11.94 18.06
CA VAL A 124 -10.69 -11.19 17.08
C VAL A 124 -11.28 -12.18 16.07
N SER A 125 -12.54 -11.95 15.67
CA SER A 125 -13.21 -12.76 14.62
C SER A 125 -12.52 -12.65 13.25
N ASN A 126 -13.01 -13.42 12.29
CA ASN A 126 -12.50 -13.37 10.90
C ASN A 126 -12.95 -12.11 10.12
N LEU A 127 -13.89 -11.32 10.67
CA LEU A 127 -14.47 -10.15 9.98
C LEU A 127 -13.45 -9.12 9.51
N PRO A 128 -12.46 -8.71 10.33
CA PRO A 128 -11.40 -7.81 9.88
C PRO A 128 -10.61 -8.34 8.67
N LEU A 129 -10.32 -9.65 8.64
CA LEU A 129 -9.61 -10.29 7.54
C LEU A 129 -10.45 -10.35 6.26
N TYR A 130 -11.77 -10.55 6.37
CA TYR A 130 -12.68 -10.49 5.23
C TYR A 130 -12.79 -9.07 4.68
N ALA A 131 -12.82 -8.05 5.53
CA ALA A 131 -12.79 -6.65 5.10
C ALA A 131 -11.52 -6.33 4.30
N ILE A 132 -10.35 -6.79 4.77
CA ILE A 132 -9.09 -6.66 4.04
C ILE A 132 -9.17 -7.32 2.65
N ALA A 133 -9.70 -8.53 2.56
CA ALA A 133 -9.80 -9.28 1.32
C ALA A 133 -10.57 -8.52 0.24
N LEU A 134 -11.63 -7.78 0.62
CA LEU A 134 -12.41 -6.93 -0.28
C LEU A 134 -11.61 -5.74 -0.84
N GLY A 135 -10.66 -5.21 -0.09
CA GLY A 135 -9.81 -4.08 -0.51
C GLY A 135 -8.75 -4.45 -1.55
N LEU A 136 -8.24 -5.69 -1.55
CA LEU A 136 -7.08 -6.10 -2.34
C LEU A 136 -7.20 -5.88 -3.86
N PRO A 137 -8.34 -6.16 -4.54
CA PRO A 137 -8.47 -5.89 -5.97
C PRO A 137 -8.35 -4.40 -6.32
N PHE A 138 -8.82 -3.52 -5.45
CA PHE A 138 -8.78 -2.06 -5.67
C PHE A 138 -7.36 -1.52 -5.50
N ILE A 139 -6.64 -1.98 -4.48
CA ILE A 139 -5.23 -1.63 -4.24
C ILE A 139 -4.35 -2.09 -5.40
N SER A 140 -4.56 -3.30 -5.91
CA SER A 140 -3.75 -3.84 -6.99
C SER A 140 -3.89 -3.02 -8.29
N ILE A 141 -5.10 -2.60 -8.64
CA ILE A 141 -5.35 -1.73 -9.79
C ILE A 141 -4.79 -0.31 -9.54
N SER A 142 -4.98 0.24 -8.34
CA SER A 142 -4.42 1.55 -7.94
C SER A 142 -2.91 1.58 -8.09
N SER A 143 -2.22 0.49 -7.74
CA SER A 143 -0.77 0.35 -7.90
C SER A 143 -0.33 0.45 -9.37
N VAL A 144 -1.06 -0.17 -10.30
CA VAL A 144 -0.78 -0.09 -11.74
C VAL A 144 -1.03 1.33 -12.28
N ILE A 145 -2.12 1.98 -11.87
CA ILE A 145 -2.44 3.36 -12.27
C ILE A 145 -1.38 4.33 -11.73
N GLY A 146 -0.91 4.13 -10.50
CA GLY A 146 0.22 4.86 -9.93
C GLY A 146 1.51 4.69 -10.75
N GLY A 147 1.78 3.47 -11.21
CA GLY A 147 2.86 3.16 -12.15
C GLY A 147 2.73 3.92 -13.48
N TYR A 148 1.53 4.00 -14.04
CA TYR A 148 1.25 4.83 -15.21
C TYR A 148 1.55 6.31 -14.97
N PHE A 149 1.09 6.89 -13.87
CA PHE A 149 1.37 8.31 -13.56
C PHE A 149 2.86 8.58 -13.38
N SER A 150 3.59 7.63 -12.80
CA SER A 150 5.04 7.72 -12.68
C SER A 150 5.73 7.69 -14.04
N SER A 151 5.28 6.83 -14.97
CA SER A 151 5.86 6.70 -16.32
C SER A 151 5.69 7.94 -17.18
N VAL A 152 4.56 8.65 -17.02
CA VAL A 152 4.28 9.89 -17.81
C VAL A 152 4.72 11.16 -17.08
N SER A 153 5.59 11.04 -16.06
CA SER A 153 6.09 12.16 -15.24
C SER A 153 5.00 13.01 -14.57
N LYS A 154 3.86 12.38 -14.26
CA LYS A 154 2.72 13.00 -13.57
C LYS A 154 2.55 12.42 -12.15
N SER A 155 3.65 12.08 -11.50
CA SER A 155 3.65 11.47 -10.16
C SER A 155 2.92 12.32 -9.10
N TYR A 156 2.78 13.64 -9.33
CA TYR A 156 1.97 14.51 -8.47
C TYR A 156 0.51 14.05 -8.36
N LYS A 157 -0.05 13.39 -9.39
CA LYS A 157 -1.42 12.84 -9.32
C LYS A 157 -1.52 11.69 -8.32
N SER A 158 -0.50 10.82 -8.31
CA SER A 158 -0.41 9.75 -7.31
C SER A 158 -0.23 10.34 -5.90
N ALA A 159 0.55 11.42 -5.74
CA ALA A 159 0.72 12.10 -4.47
C ALA A 159 -0.60 12.71 -3.96
N ILE A 160 -1.38 13.36 -4.83
CA ILE A 160 -2.71 13.89 -4.48
C ILE A 160 -3.64 12.77 -4.00
N SER A 161 -3.64 11.62 -4.70
CA SER A 161 -4.45 10.46 -4.31
C SER A 161 -4.06 9.93 -2.92
N GLN A 162 -2.76 9.86 -2.61
CA GLN A 162 -2.28 9.44 -1.29
C GLN A 162 -2.66 10.41 -0.17
N VAL A 163 -2.57 11.72 -0.41
CA VAL A 163 -3.02 12.75 0.55
C VAL A 163 -4.51 12.61 0.83
N PHE A 164 -5.30 12.44 -0.23
CA PHE A 164 -6.74 12.26 -0.14
C PHE A 164 -7.11 10.99 0.63
N GLU A 165 -6.43 9.87 0.35
CA GLU A 165 -6.57 8.59 1.05
C GLU A 165 -6.31 8.74 2.54
N LEU A 166 -5.17 9.32 2.93
CA LEU A 166 -4.84 9.53 4.34
C LEU A 166 -5.87 10.42 5.03
N SER A 167 -6.32 11.50 4.37
CA SER A 167 -7.33 12.39 4.94
C SER A 167 -8.65 11.68 5.20
N ILE A 168 -9.11 10.87 4.25
CA ILE A 168 -10.33 10.06 4.38
C ILE A 168 -10.15 9.01 5.47
N LYS A 169 -9.01 8.31 5.50
CA LYS A 169 -8.69 7.35 6.55
C LYS A 169 -8.79 7.97 7.94
N MET A 170 -8.20 9.15 8.14
CA MET A 170 -8.26 9.86 9.42
C MET A 170 -9.70 10.19 9.82
N ILE A 171 -10.49 10.73 8.91
CA ILE A 171 -11.88 11.10 9.15
C ILE A 171 -12.71 9.88 9.53
N PHE A 172 -12.68 8.81 8.72
CA PHE A 172 -13.46 7.61 9.01
C PHE A 172 -12.97 6.88 10.26
N THR A 173 -11.67 6.87 10.52
CA THR A 173 -11.14 6.28 11.77
C THR A 173 -11.70 7.00 13.00
N ILE A 174 -11.69 8.33 13.02
CA ILE A 174 -12.22 9.11 14.15
C ILE A 174 -13.73 8.84 14.32
N ILE A 175 -14.49 8.86 13.22
CA ILE A 175 -15.94 8.61 13.24
C ILE A 175 -16.22 7.21 13.78
N PHE A 176 -15.57 6.18 13.24
CA PHE A 176 -15.83 4.79 13.64
C PHE A 176 -15.39 4.51 15.07
N LEU A 177 -14.22 5.02 15.49
CA LEU A 177 -13.78 4.88 16.88
C LEU A 177 -14.74 5.52 17.86
N HIS A 178 -15.35 6.65 17.55
CA HIS A 178 -16.35 7.28 18.41
C HIS A 178 -17.52 6.34 18.75
N PHE A 179 -17.93 5.47 17.81
CA PHE A 179 -19.02 4.51 18.01
C PHE A 179 -18.58 3.14 18.53
N THR A 180 -17.29 2.81 18.49
CA THR A 180 -16.82 1.45 18.77
C THR A 180 -15.86 1.34 19.94
N ILE A 181 -15.37 2.46 20.49
CA ILE A 181 -14.37 2.46 21.57
C ILE A 181 -14.87 1.72 22.83
N SER A 182 -16.18 1.73 23.09
CA SER A 182 -16.80 1.05 24.22
C SER A 182 -17.20 -0.42 23.94
N LYS A 183 -17.04 -0.90 22.68
CA LYS A 183 -17.52 -2.22 22.25
C LYS A 183 -16.47 -3.32 22.30
N GLY A 184 -15.26 -3.01 22.76
CA GLY A 184 -14.18 -3.99 22.89
C GLY A 184 -13.20 -4.02 21.71
N VAL A 185 -12.13 -4.80 21.89
CA VAL A 185 -10.94 -4.86 20.99
C VAL A 185 -11.32 -5.23 19.58
N GLU A 186 -12.21 -6.22 19.42
CA GLU A 186 -12.65 -6.70 18.09
C GLU A 186 -13.33 -5.59 17.28
N ALA A 187 -14.28 -4.87 17.88
CA ALA A 187 -15.01 -3.80 17.20
C ALA A 187 -14.09 -2.64 16.82
N ILE A 188 -13.09 -2.36 17.65
CA ILE A 188 -12.07 -1.33 17.37
C ILE A 188 -11.20 -1.76 16.19
N CYS A 189 -10.65 -2.98 16.20
CA CYS A 189 -9.84 -3.49 15.10
C CYS A 189 -10.61 -3.51 13.78
N LEU A 190 -11.87 -3.95 13.79
CA LEU A 190 -12.73 -3.93 12.62
C LEU A 190 -12.94 -2.51 12.09
N SER A 191 -13.17 -1.55 12.99
CA SER A 191 -13.36 -0.14 12.64
C SER A 191 -12.13 0.48 11.97
N LEU A 192 -10.96 0.22 12.51
CA LEU A 192 -9.69 0.69 11.94
C LEU A 192 -9.48 0.13 10.53
N ILE A 193 -9.75 -1.16 10.33
CA ILE A 193 -9.60 -1.81 9.04
C ILE A 193 -10.66 -1.35 8.04
N LEU A 194 -11.91 -1.17 8.47
CA LEU A 194 -12.95 -0.62 7.60
C LEU A 194 -12.63 0.80 7.14
N ALA A 195 -12.06 1.63 8.01
CA ALA A 195 -11.59 2.96 7.64
C ALA A 195 -10.48 2.89 6.58
N ASP A 196 -9.54 1.94 6.69
CA ASP A 196 -8.52 1.69 5.68
C ASP A 196 -9.13 1.26 4.34
N VAL A 197 -9.98 0.26 4.33
CA VAL A 197 -10.61 -0.26 3.09
C VAL A 197 -11.47 0.81 2.41
N ILE A 198 -12.23 1.60 3.17
CA ILE A 198 -13.03 2.70 2.63
C ILE A 198 -12.12 3.77 2.01
N SER A 199 -11.05 4.17 2.70
CA SER A 199 -10.12 5.16 2.16
C SER A 199 -9.45 4.70 0.86
N GLU A 200 -9.11 3.41 0.75
CA GLU A 200 -8.60 2.78 -0.46
C GLU A 200 -9.61 2.82 -1.62
N LEU A 201 -10.89 2.55 -1.35
CA LEU A 201 -11.95 2.65 -2.36
C LEU A 201 -12.09 4.06 -2.92
N PHE A 202 -12.02 5.06 -2.06
CA PHE A 202 -12.05 6.47 -2.48
C PHE A 202 -10.80 6.85 -3.27
N SER A 203 -9.62 6.43 -2.82
CA SER A 203 -8.33 6.61 -3.50
C SER A 203 -8.35 5.95 -4.88
N PHE A 204 -8.82 4.70 -4.98
CA PHE A 204 -9.01 3.97 -6.23
C PHE A 204 -9.91 4.75 -7.19
N THR A 205 -11.06 5.22 -6.71
CA THR A 205 -12.01 5.97 -7.52
C THR A 205 -11.36 7.25 -8.08
N LEU A 206 -10.66 7.99 -7.24
CA LEU A 206 -9.94 9.20 -7.64
C LEU A 206 -8.84 8.89 -8.67
N ASN A 207 -8.05 7.83 -8.45
CA ASN A 207 -7.04 7.37 -9.40
C ASN A 207 -7.65 7.00 -10.75
N CYS A 208 -8.76 6.28 -10.77
CA CYS A 208 -9.48 5.91 -12.00
C CYS A 208 -9.99 7.15 -12.75
N ILE A 209 -10.59 8.10 -12.05
CA ILE A 209 -11.07 9.37 -12.64
C ILE A 209 -9.90 10.11 -13.29
N MET A 210 -8.80 10.31 -12.57
CA MET A 210 -7.62 11.01 -13.09
C MET A 210 -6.99 10.28 -14.28
N TYR A 211 -6.99 8.94 -14.28
CA TYR A 211 -6.50 8.12 -15.38
C TYR A 211 -7.37 8.26 -16.63
N VAL A 212 -8.69 8.20 -16.48
CA VAL A 212 -9.64 8.34 -17.62
C VAL A 212 -9.50 9.69 -18.27
N PHE A 213 -9.37 10.78 -17.49
CA PHE A 213 -9.15 12.12 -18.05
C PHE A 213 -7.81 12.23 -18.76
N ASP A 214 -6.78 11.58 -18.24
CA ASP A 214 -5.44 11.64 -18.86
C ASP A 214 -5.36 10.84 -20.15
N LYS A 215 -5.98 9.66 -20.19
CA LYS A 215 -6.04 8.78 -21.36
C LYS A 215 -6.70 9.45 -22.57
N ARG A 216 -7.70 10.31 -22.36
CA ARG A 216 -8.41 11.01 -23.44
C ARG A 216 -7.52 11.96 -24.27
N LYS A 217 -6.36 12.32 -23.73
CA LYS A 217 -5.40 13.22 -24.41
C LYS A 217 -4.59 12.54 -25.52
N TYR A 218 -4.57 11.21 -25.56
CA TYR A 218 -3.80 10.44 -26.53
C TYR A 218 -4.73 9.93 -27.63
N CYS A 219 -4.52 10.47 -28.85
CA CYS A 219 -5.28 10.08 -30.03
C CYS A 219 -4.94 8.65 -30.48
N GLN A 220 -5.90 7.93 -31.03
CA GLN A 220 -5.73 6.54 -31.45
C GLN A 220 -5.01 6.45 -32.80
N THR A 221 -3.78 5.97 -32.84
CA THR A 221 -3.09 5.56 -34.05
C THR A 221 -2.90 4.03 -34.06
N ARG A 222 -2.59 3.50 -35.24
CA ARG A 222 -2.67 2.08 -35.65
C ARG A 222 -1.86 1.12 -34.75
N ASN A 223 -2.40 -0.08 -34.56
CA ASN A 223 -1.87 -1.15 -33.72
C ASN A 223 -0.66 -1.87 -34.30
N MET A 224 0.41 -2.05 -33.53
CA MET A 224 1.39 -3.12 -33.73
C MET A 224 1.17 -4.25 -32.72
N PRO A 225 1.18 -5.53 -33.14
CA PRO A 225 1.06 -6.65 -32.20
C PRO A 225 2.37 -6.81 -31.43
N ILE A 226 2.32 -6.62 -30.12
CA ILE A 226 3.46 -6.88 -29.24
C ILE A 226 3.07 -8.03 -28.30
N GLN A 227 4.02 -8.91 -28.01
CA GLN A 227 3.88 -9.96 -27.00
C GLN A 227 3.90 -9.34 -25.57
N MET A 228 2.91 -8.46 -25.32
CA MET A 228 2.84 -7.62 -24.12
C MET A 228 2.79 -8.45 -22.84
N LYS A 229 2.00 -9.55 -22.87
CA LYS A 229 1.84 -10.42 -21.70
C LYS A 229 3.16 -11.03 -21.26
N LYS A 230 3.95 -11.59 -22.19
CA LYS A 230 5.25 -12.22 -21.90
C LYS A 230 6.23 -11.20 -21.32
N ARG A 231 6.22 -9.99 -21.87
CA ARG A 231 7.10 -8.90 -21.42
C ARG A 231 6.72 -8.41 -20.00
N ILE A 232 5.44 -8.26 -19.69
CA ILE A 232 4.98 -7.91 -18.35
C ILE A 232 5.43 -8.96 -17.34
N ILE A 233 5.21 -10.25 -17.63
CA ILE A 233 5.58 -11.34 -16.73
C ILE A 233 7.10 -11.39 -16.52
N SER A 234 7.91 -11.21 -17.56
CA SER A 234 9.38 -11.26 -17.45
C SER A 234 9.95 -10.16 -16.53
N ILE A 235 9.28 -9.00 -16.44
CA ILE A 235 9.68 -7.91 -15.54
C ILE A 235 9.04 -8.09 -14.15
N ALA A 236 7.74 -8.45 -14.09
CA ALA A 236 7.02 -8.58 -12.84
C ALA A 236 7.52 -9.75 -11.98
N PHE A 237 7.84 -10.90 -12.59
CA PHE A 237 8.16 -12.13 -11.87
C PHE A 237 9.38 -12.00 -10.93
N PRO A 238 10.58 -11.54 -11.36
CA PRO A 238 11.71 -11.39 -10.45
C PRO A 238 11.44 -10.38 -9.32
N ILE A 239 10.71 -9.29 -9.63
CA ILE A 239 10.32 -8.29 -8.63
C ILE A 239 9.33 -8.90 -7.62
N ALA A 240 8.38 -9.69 -8.09
CA ALA A 240 7.41 -10.38 -7.24
C ALA A 240 8.10 -11.34 -6.26
N VAL A 241 9.02 -12.19 -6.76
CA VAL A 241 9.74 -13.15 -5.91
C VAL A 241 10.51 -12.45 -4.79
N THR A 242 11.28 -11.41 -5.11
CA THR A 242 12.04 -10.67 -4.10
C THR A 242 11.13 -9.97 -3.09
N SER A 243 10.01 -9.41 -3.56
CA SER A 243 9.01 -8.76 -2.72
C SER A 243 8.30 -9.74 -1.80
N PHE A 244 7.97 -10.94 -2.29
CA PHE A 244 7.33 -11.99 -1.49
C PHE A 244 8.25 -12.49 -0.37
N ILE A 245 9.52 -12.76 -0.67
CA ILE A 245 10.49 -13.18 0.34
C ILE A 245 10.64 -12.10 1.41
N ARG A 246 10.84 -10.85 1.00
CA ARG A 246 11.00 -9.72 1.92
C ARG A 246 9.75 -9.48 2.78
N SER A 247 8.58 -9.47 2.20
CA SER A 247 7.32 -9.22 2.91
C SER A 247 6.96 -10.41 3.81
N GLY A 248 7.16 -11.64 3.34
CA GLY A 248 6.95 -12.86 4.13
C GLY A 248 7.84 -12.91 5.36
N LEU A 249 9.15 -12.63 5.21
CA LEU A 249 10.08 -12.56 6.34
C LEU A 249 9.69 -11.44 7.32
N SER A 250 9.22 -10.29 6.81
CA SER A 250 8.74 -9.20 7.66
C SER A 250 7.50 -9.60 8.47
N SER A 251 6.53 -10.26 7.85
CA SER A 251 5.34 -10.74 8.54
C SER A 251 5.68 -11.81 9.57
N LEU A 252 6.51 -12.80 9.21
CA LEU A 252 6.99 -13.81 10.15
C LEU A 252 7.68 -13.19 11.38
N LYS A 253 8.55 -12.21 11.17
CA LYS A 253 9.18 -11.48 12.27
C LYS A 253 8.15 -10.86 13.22
N GLN A 254 7.09 -10.25 12.69
CA GLN A 254 6.05 -9.61 13.50
C GLN A 254 5.27 -10.61 14.36
N PHE A 255 5.06 -11.84 13.88
CA PHE A 255 4.42 -12.91 14.66
C PHE A 255 5.35 -13.56 15.67
N LEU A 256 6.63 -13.71 15.34
CA LEU A 256 7.61 -14.32 16.22
C LEU A 256 7.87 -13.49 17.49
N ILE A 257 7.68 -12.17 17.46
CA ILE A 257 7.94 -11.32 18.62
C ILE A 257 6.97 -11.62 19.77
N PRO A 258 5.62 -11.53 19.60
CA PRO A 258 4.69 -11.88 20.68
C PRO A 258 4.81 -13.34 21.11
N LEU A 259 5.02 -14.27 20.17
CA LEU A 259 5.20 -15.68 20.46
C LEU A 259 6.43 -15.93 21.37
N ARG A 260 7.55 -15.26 21.14
CA ARG A 260 8.75 -15.40 21.98
C ARG A 260 8.56 -14.78 23.35
N LEU A 261 7.87 -13.67 23.45
CA LEU A 261 7.51 -13.05 24.72
C LEU A 261 6.60 -13.96 25.55
N GLU A 262 5.66 -14.66 24.92
CA GLU A 262 4.81 -15.64 25.59
C GLU A 262 5.61 -16.85 26.08
N LEU A 263 6.52 -17.38 25.25
CA LEU A 263 7.39 -18.49 25.65
C LEU A 263 8.36 -18.12 26.80
N SER A 264 8.58 -16.83 27.05
CA SER A 264 9.34 -16.37 28.23
C SER A 264 8.51 -16.34 29.53
N GLY A 265 7.22 -16.76 29.48
CA GLY A 265 6.35 -16.84 30.66
C GLY A 265 5.33 -15.69 30.77
N LEU A 266 5.26 -14.80 29.80
CA LEU A 266 4.24 -13.74 29.79
C LEU A 266 2.89 -14.28 29.30
N THR A 267 1.77 -13.72 29.79
CA THR A 267 0.46 -14.00 29.21
C THR A 267 0.35 -13.39 27.81
N TYR A 268 -0.48 -13.98 26.95
CA TYR A 268 -0.70 -13.50 25.59
C TYR A 268 -1.06 -12.01 25.51
N SER A 269 -1.98 -11.57 26.40
CA SER A 269 -2.39 -10.15 26.46
C SER A 269 -1.21 -9.21 26.77
N ILE A 270 -0.35 -9.57 27.73
CA ILE A 270 0.85 -8.79 28.08
C ILE A 270 1.86 -8.81 26.93
N ALA A 271 2.10 -9.97 26.31
CA ALA A 271 3.02 -10.11 25.20
C ALA A 271 2.60 -9.25 23.98
N VAL A 272 1.32 -9.29 23.64
CA VAL A 272 0.76 -8.47 22.54
C VAL A 272 0.74 -6.99 22.91
N SER A 273 0.47 -6.63 24.15
CA SER A 273 0.53 -5.25 24.63
C SER A 273 1.95 -4.66 24.53
N GLN A 274 2.98 -5.40 24.95
CA GLN A 274 4.37 -4.98 24.78
C GLN A 274 4.76 -4.86 23.30
N TYR A 275 4.33 -5.81 22.47
CA TYR A 275 4.51 -5.72 21.03
C TYR A 275 3.82 -4.49 20.44
N GLY A 276 2.60 -4.18 20.88
CA GLY A 276 1.82 -3.00 20.47
C GLY A 276 2.51 -1.69 20.82
N LEU A 277 3.10 -1.57 22.00
CA LEU A 277 3.92 -0.41 22.39
C LEU A 277 5.12 -0.23 21.44
N ILE A 278 5.83 -1.31 21.16
CA ILE A 278 6.99 -1.27 20.27
C ILE A 278 6.57 -0.95 18.83
N SER A 279 5.60 -1.66 18.27
CA SER A 279 5.20 -1.53 16.86
C SER A 279 4.39 -0.27 16.57
N GLY A 280 3.51 0.13 17.51
CA GLY A 280 2.59 1.26 17.33
C GLY A 280 3.16 2.61 17.74
N MET A 281 4.10 2.65 18.69
CA MET A 281 4.65 3.91 19.20
C MET A 281 6.17 4.04 18.95
N VAL A 282 6.96 3.07 19.41
CA VAL A 282 8.44 3.17 19.39
C VAL A 282 8.99 3.10 17.97
N MET A 283 8.59 2.09 17.18
CA MET A 283 9.09 1.88 15.83
C MET A 283 8.76 3.03 14.85
N PRO A 284 7.54 3.59 14.83
CA PRO A 284 7.27 4.76 13.98
C PRO A 284 8.17 5.96 14.28
N ILE A 285 8.48 6.22 15.56
CA ILE A 285 9.36 7.31 15.96
C ILE A 285 10.80 7.04 15.51
N LEU A 286 11.34 5.85 15.79
CA LEU A 286 12.69 5.47 15.40
C LEU A 286 12.89 5.46 13.87
N LEU A 287 11.89 4.94 13.14
CA LEU A 287 11.94 4.87 11.68
C LEU A 287 11.69 6.22 11.02
N PHE A 288 11.13 7.21 11.73
CA PHE A 288 10.94 8.55 11.20
C PHE A 288 12.28 9.21 10.80
N ALA A 289 13.33 8.99 11.56
CA ALA A 289 14.68 9.45 11.20
C ALA A 289 15.18 8.88 9.85
N ASN A 290 14.87 7.60 9.56
CA ASN A 290 15.21 6.98 8.28
C ASN A 290 14.49 7.59 7.08
N VAL A 291 13.36 8.25 7.31
CA VAL A 291 12.60 8.92 6.24
C VAL A 291 13.39 10.09 5.67
N PHE A 292 14.06 10.86 6.52
CA PHE A 292 14.92 11.96 6.06
C PHE A 292 16.04 11.42 5.16
N ILE A 293 16.73 10.37 5.58
CA ILE A 293 17.82 9.75 4.82
C ILE A 293 17.32 9.21 3.47
N SER A 294 16.19 8.50 3.45
CA SER A 294 15.62 7.94 2.22
C SER A 294 15.08 9.01 1.26
N SER A 295 14.57 10.11 1.81
CA SER A 295 14.09 11.25 1.01
C SER A 295 15.23 11.98 0.32
N PHE A 296 16.35 12.18 1.02
CA PHE A 296 17.56 12.77 0.43
C PHE A 296 18.22 11.83 -0.59
N SER A 297 18.23 10.53 -0.35
CA SER A 297 18.79 9.57 -1.31
C SER A 297 18.04 9.56 -2.64
N GLY A 298 16.72 9.74 -2.62
CA GLY A 298 15.90 9.88 -3.84
C GLY A 298 16.20 11.12 -4.67
N LEU A 299 16.74 12.19 -4.06
CA LEU A 299 17.19 13.40 -4.75
C LEU A 299 18.60 13.25 -5.35
N LEU A 300 19.41 12.33 -4.82
CA LEU A 300 20.80 12.10 -5.24
C LEU A 300 20.94 11.10 -6.40
N VAL A 301 19.88 10.34 -6.69
CA VAL A 301 19.87 9.42 -7.84
C VAL A 301 19.44 10.23 -9.07
N PRO A 302 20.34 10.46 -10.05
CA PRO A 302 20.08 11.26 -11.26
C PRO A 302 19.09 10.58 -12.19
#